data_cc77d1464af926355caeec01f1131e11
#
_entry.id   cc77d1464af926355caeec01f1131e11
#
_cell.length_a   1.000
_cell.length_b   1.000
_cell.length_c   1.000
_cell.angle_alpha   90.00
_cell.angle_beta   90.00
_cell.angle_gamma   90.00
#
_symmetry.space_group_name_H-M   'P 1'
#
loop_
_entity.id
_entity.type
_entity.pdbx_description
1 polymer ?
#
loop_
_entity_poly.entity_id
_entity_poly.type
_entity_poly.pdbx_seq_one_letter_code
_entity_poly.pdbx_strand_id
1 'polypeptide(L)'
;FLLAGAVLFLYSSGNALLGQMSIDDTSGLLIFLAFGIKAAFPFLNGWLQDTYPEASEVGTVALSSFTTKLAIYALARSFAGTDILIYIGALMTFFPIFFAVIENDLRRVLAYSLNNQLGFMVVAVGIGTELAINGAVAHAFAHIIYKGLLFMSMGAVLYRVGTCKASELGGLFKYMPITAVCSIIGAISISAFPLFSGFVAKSLIMSSLGYEGLSFIYFMLLFASAGVLHHSGIKIPFFAFFAHESGHKPKEAPLNMIVAMVIGSVLCILIGVFPSIFYQILPYSVDYQPYDFSH
;
A
#
# COMPACT_ATOMS: atom_id res chain seq x y z
N PHE A 1 -15.82 7.65 17.52
CA PHE A 1 -14.51 7.98 18.10
C PHE A 1 -14.00 9.34 17.60
N LEU A 2 -13.87 9.57 16.29
CA LEU A 2 -13.31 10.81 15.75
C LEU A 2 -14.06 12.06 16.20
N LEU A 3 -15.40 12.07 16.09
CA LEU A 3 -16.22 13.22 16.50
C LEU A 3 -16.08 13.48 18.00
N ALA A 4 -16.17 12.44 18.83
CA ALA A 4 -16.03 12.59 20.28
C ALA A 4 -14.64 13.12 20.66
N GLY A 5 -13.57 12.57 20.07
CA GLY A 5 -12.22 13.05 20.27
C GLY A 5 -12.02 14.50 19.83
N ALA A 6 -12.56 14.87 18.67
CA ALA A 6 -12.45 16.24 18.15
C ALA A 6 -13.19 17.26 19.04
N VAL A 7 -14.37 16.91 19.54
CA VAL A 7 -15.12 17.78 20.48
C VAL A 7 -14.37 17.94 21.80
N LEU A 8 -13.86 16.85 22.37
CA LEU A 8 -13.06 16.90 23.59
C LEU A 8 -11.77 17.68 23.40
N PHE A 9 -11.10 17.50 22.26
CA PHE A 9 -9.87 18.25 21.93
C PHE A 9 -10.14 19.74 21.82
N LEU A 10 -11.20 20.12 21.10
CA LEU A 10 -11.62 21.51 21.00
C LEU A 10 -11.95 22.11 22.37
N TYR A 11 -12.66 21.37 23.21
CA TYR A 11 -13.03 21.80 24.55
C TYR A 11 -11.80 21.99 25.47
N SER A 12 -10.84 21.07 25.40
CA SER A 12 -9.66 21.10 26.29
C SER A 12 -8.57 22.07 25.82
N SER A 13 -8.33 22.16 24.50
CA SER A 13 -7.24 22.96 23.93
C SER A 13 -7.68 24.35 23.43
N GLY A 14 -8.98 24.56 23.20
CA GLY A 14 -9.50 25.76 22.56
C GLY A 14 -9.09 25.90 21.08
N ASN A 15 -8.48 24.87 20.48
CA ASN A 15 -7.91 24.90 19.13
C ASN A 15 -8.55 23.80 18.26
N ALA A 16 -9.01 24.18 17.04
CA ALA A 16 -9.60 23.27 16.08
C ALA A 16 -8.61 22.82 14.98
N LEU A 17 -7.36 23.24 15.03
CA LEU A 17 -6.35 22.91 14.03
C LEU A 17 -5.76 21.52 14.26
N LEU A 18 -5.62 20.75 13.19
CA LEU A 18 -4.92 19.48 13.22
C LEU A 18 -3.42 19.73 13.39
N GLY A 19 -2.88 19.37 14.54
CA GLY A 19 -1.46 19.50 14.89
C GLY A 19 -0.97 18.29 15.67
N GLN A 20 0.22 18.38 16.24
CA GLN A 20 0.81 17.32 17.07
C GLN A 20 -0.08 17.10 18.31
N MET A 21 -0.38 15.85 18.59
CA MET A 21 -1.24 15.40 19.70
C MET A 21 -0.54 14.29 20.49
N SER A 22 -0.86 14.17 21.78
CA SER A 22 -0.41 13.05 22.62
C SER A 22 -1.50 11.98 22.71
N ILE A 23 -1.09 10.73 22.79
CA ILE A 23 -1.98 9.60 23.10
C ILE A 23 -2.30 9.49 24.59
N ASP A 24 -1.60 10.23 25.44
CA ASP A 24 -1.83 10.23 26.90
C ASP A 24 -3.13 10.97 27.26
N ASP A 25 -3.54 11.91 26.41
CA ASP A 25 -4.80 12.63 26.57
C ASP A 25 -5.97 11.81 26.00
N THR A 26 -7.09 11.80 26.71
CA THR A 26 -8.30 11.08 26.26
C THR A 26 -8.76 11.53 24.88
N SER A 27 -8.70 12.83 24.58
CA SER A 27 -9.04 13.39 23.26
C SER A 27 -8.11 12.89 22.17
N GLY A 28 -6.80 12.95 22.40
CA GLY A 28 -5.78 12.46 21.48
C GLY A 28 -5.89 10.95 21.25
N LEU A 29 -6.12 10.17 22.31
CA LEU A 29 -6.33 8.72 22.23
C LEU A 29 -7.55 8.36 21.37
N LEU A 30 -8.68 9.06 21.52
CA LEU A 30 -9.88 8.81 20.71
C LEU A 30 -9.65 9.13 19.23
N ILE A 31 -8.91 10.22 18.93
CA ILE A 31 -8.53 10.60 17.56
C ILE A 31 -7.55 9.57 16.97
N PHE A 32 -6.56 9.15 17.77
CA PHE A 32 -5.59 8.12 17.39
C PHE A 32 -6.28 6.80 17.01
N LEU A 33 -7.21 6.33 17.86
CA LEU A 33 -7.99 5.13 17.57
C LEU A 33 -8.86 5.28 16.32
N ALA A 34 -9.48 6.45 16.10
CA ALA A 34 -10.27 6.72 14.90
C ALA A 34 -9.43 6.66 13.64
N PHE A 35 -8.23 7.26 13.64
CA PHE A 35 -7.29 7.16 12.54
C PHE A 35 -6.76 5.73 12.37
N GLY A 36 -6.53 5.02 13.47
CA GLY A 36 -6.12 3.62 13.48
C GLY A 36 -7.15 2.69 12.85
N ILE A 37 -8.44 2.85 13.15
CA ILE A 37 -9.52 2.10 12.49
C ILE A 37 -9.46 2.34 10.98
N LYS A 38 -9.32 3.59 10.55
CA LYS A 38 -9.29 3.97 9.14
C LYS A 38 -7.97 3.55 8.45
N ALA A 39 -6.86 3.49 9.19
CA ALA A 39 -5.58 2.96 8.73
C ALA A 39 -5.52 1.42 8.73
N ALA A 40 -6.56 0.76 9.24
CA ALA A 40 -6.66 -0.70 9.37
C ALA A 40 -5.60 -1.29 10.32
N PHE A 41 -5.51 -0.75 11.54
CA PHE A 41 -4.67 -1.31 12.60
C PHE A 41 -5.01 -2.78 12.89
N PRO A 42 -4.09 -3.55 13.49
CA PRO A 42 -4.34 -4.95 13.84
C PRO A 42 -5.64 -5.10 14.64
N PHE A 43 -6.40 -6.13 14.33
CA PHE A 43 -7.75 -6.43 14.87
C PHE A 43 -8.86 -5.44 14.43
N LEU A 44 -8.53 -4.28 13.85
CA LEU A 44 -9.48 -3.29 13.34
C LEU A 44 -9.53 -3.25 11.80
N ASN A 45 -8.90 -4.21 11.15
CA ASN A 45 -8.68 -4.24 9.70
C ASN A 45 -9.72 -5.04 8.92
N GLY A 46 -10.62 -5.79 9.57
CA GLY A 46 -11.58 -6.70 8.89
C GLY A 46 -12.42 -6.01 7.83
N TRP A 47 -12.87 -4.77 8.10
CA TRP A 47 -13.66 -3.99 7.15
C TRP A 47 -12.99 -3.83 5.78
N LEU A 48 -11.67 -3.75 5.73
CA LEU A 48 -10.91 -3.54 4.51
C LEU A 48 -10.94 -4.81 3.63
N GLN A 49 -10.71 -5.99 4.22
CA GLN A 49 -10.69 -7.26 3.53
C GLN A 49 -12.09 -7.67 3.05
N ASP A 50 -13.13 -7.27 3.76
CA ASP A 50 -14.51 -7.62 3.42
C ASP A 50 -15.11 -6.64 2.40
N THR A 51 -14.80 -5.34 2.50
CA THR A 51 -15.42 -4.31 1.66
C THR A 51 -14.75 -4.16 0.28
N TYR A 52 -13.42 -4.20 0.21
CA TYR A 52 -12.72 -3.88 -1.03
C TYR A 52 -12.96 -4.89 -2.16
N PRO A 53 -12.98 -6.21 -1.91
CA PRO A 53 -13.30 -7.18 -2.96
C PRO A 53 -14.72 -7.06 -3.50
N GLU A 54 -15.67 -6.63 -2.66
CA GLU A 54 -17.09 -6.52 -3.00
C GLU A 54 -17.44 -5.20 -3.70
N ALA A 55 -16.56 -4.19 -3.63
CA ALA A 55 -16.78 -2.93 -4.33
C ALA A 55 -16.68 -3.11 -5.86
N SER A 56 -17.32 -2.20 -6.61
CA SER A 56 -17.20 -2.20 -8.08
C SER A 56 -15.74 -2.08 -8.52
N GLU A 57 -15.45 -2.40 -9.78
CA GLU A 57 -14.09 -2.37 -10.34
C GLU A 57 -13.42 -1.00 -10.15
N VAL A 58 -14.16 0.08 -10.40
CA VAL A 58 -13.69 1.47 -10.23
C VAL A 58 -13.72 1.87 -8.75
N GLY A 59 -14.75 1.48 -8.02
CA GLY A 59 -14.92 1.78 -6.59
C GLY A 59 -13.74 1.27 -5.76
N THR A 60 -13.28 0.05 -6.01
CA THR A 60 -12.11 -0.51 -5.32
C THR A 60 -10.83 0.30 -5.58
N VAL A 61 -10.62 0.78 -6.81
CA VAL A 61 -9.46 1.61 -7.15
C VAL A 61 -9.49 2.91 -6.35
N ALA A 62 -10.63 3.61 -6.31
CA ALA A 62 -10.80 4.84 -5.55
C ALA A 62 -10.61 4.61 -4.02
N LEU A 63 -11.24 3.57 -3.47
CA LEU A 63 -11.09 3.21 -2.06
C LEU A 63 -9.65 2.89 -1.70
N SER A 64 -8.97 2.10 -2.53
CA SER A 64 -7.56 1.72 -2.29
C SER A 64 -6.61 2.90 -2.40
N SER A 65 -6.91 3.88 -3.25
CA SER A 65 -6.05 5.04 -3.49
C SER A 65 -6.13 6.07 -2.36
N PHE A 66 -7.31 6.39 -1.87
CA PHE A 66 -7.49 7.55 -0.98
C PHE A 66 -7.80 7.19 0.47
N THR A 67 -8.68 6.22 0.70
CA THR A 67 -9.29 6.00 2.02
C THR A 67 -8.26 5.82 3.15
N THR A 68 -7.36 4.87 3.00
CA THR A 68 -6.35 4.56 4.03
C THR A 68 -5.18 5.54 4.03
N LYS A 69 -4.84 6.15 2.89
CA LYS A 69 -3.74 7.14 2.79
C LYS A 69 -4.08 8.44 3.49
N LEU A 70 -5.34 8.84 3.46
CA LEU A 70 -5.80 9.99 4.27
C LEU A 70 -5.62 9.73 5.77
N ALA A 71 -5.82 8.48 6.24
CA ALA A 71 -5.53 8.13 7.63
C ALA A 71 -4.03 8.15 7.93
N ILE A 72 -3.18 7.65 7.03
CA ILE A 72 -1.72 7.76 7.17
C ILE A 72 -1.28 9.22 7.20
N TYR A 73 -1.82 10.06 6.33
CA TYR A 73 -1.55 11.50 6.35
C TYR A 73 -1.93 12.13 7.70
N ALA A 74 -3.12 11.80 8.21
CA ALA A 74 -3.58 12.31 9.50
C ALA A 74 -2.70 11.83 10.66
N LEU A 75 -2.26 10.56 10.66
CA LEU A 75 -1.31 10.02 11.62
C LEU A 75 0.05 10.74 11.54
N ALA A 76 0.57 10.97 10.33
CA ALA A 76 1.83 11.69 10.13
C ALA A 76 1.76 13.15 10.60
N ARG A 77 0.58 13.79 10.49
CA ARG A 77 0.37 15.18 10.96
C ARG A 77 0.22 15.30 12.47
N SER A 78 -0.35 14.26 13.11
CA SER A 78 -0.77 14.38 14.51
C SER A 78 0.02 13.51 15.48
N PHE A 79 0.61 12.42 15.02
CA PHE A 79 1.24 11.41 15.86
C PHE A 79 2.61 10.95 15.36
N ALA A 80 3.30 11.78 14.56
CA ALA A 80 4.68 11.49 14.14
C ALA A 80 5.60 11.36 15.36
N GLY A 81 6.46 10.34 15.37
CA GLY A 81 7.37 10.04 16.48
C GLY A 81 6.69 9.36 17.67
N THR A 82 5.51 8.81 17.51
CA THR A 82 4.83 8.05 18.56
C THR A 82 5.27 6.58 18.50
N ASP A 83 6.11 6.13 19.43
CA ASP A 83 6.80 4.84 19.42
C ASP A 83 5.88 3.62 19.22
N ILE A 84 4.69 3.63 19.79
CA ILE A 84 3.73 2.52 19.66
C ILE A 84 3.36 2.25 18.20
N LEU A 85 3.41 3.26 17.32
CA LEU A 85 3.14 3.10 15.88
C LEU A 85 4.18 2.20 15.20
N ILE A 86 5.42 2.16 15.69
CA ILE A 86 6.47 1.28 15.16
C ILE A 86 6.03 -0.18 15.31
N TYR A 87 5.57 -0.57 16.49
CA TYR A 87 5.13 -1.94 16.78
C TYR A 87 3.80 -2.27 16.09
N ILE A 88 2.84 -1.35 16.10
CA ILE A 88 1.57 -1.50 15.38
C ILE A 88 1.83 -1.69 13.89
N GLY A 89 2.67 -0.86 13.28
CA GLY A 89 3.02 -0.94 11.86
C GLY A 89 3.76 -2.25 11.52
N ALA A 90 4.67 -2.70 12.38
CA ALA A 90 5.36 -3.97 12.21
C ALA A 90 4.37 -5.16 12.21
N LEU A 91 3.39 -5.18 13.12
CA LEU A 91 2.33 -6.17 13.11
C LEU A 91 1.45 -6.09 11.86
N MET A 92 1.12 -4.88 11.41
CA MET A 92 0.38 -4.64 10.15
C MET A 92 1.13 -5.15 8.93
N THR A 93 2.46 -5.10 8.91
CA THR A 93 3.24 -5.66 7.81
C THR A 93 3.29 -7.17 7.84
N PHE A 94 3.45 -7.75 9.01
CA PHE A 94 3.75 -9.17 9.17
C PHE A 94 2.51 -10.06 9.07
N PHE A 95 1.46 -9.74 9.83
CA PHE A 95 0.30 -10.61 9.99
C PHE A 95 -0.51 -10.86 8.71
N PRO A 96 -0.80 -9.87 7.83
CA PRO A 96 -1.62 -10.09 6.64
C PRO A 96 -0.98 -11.01 5.59
N ILE A 97 0.34 -11.24 5.65
CA ILE A 97 1.05 -12.08 4.68
C ILE A 97 0.48 -13.50 4.68
N PHE A 98 0.27 -14.07 5.87
CA PHE A 98 -0.22 -15.44 6.01
C PHE A 98 -1.59 -15.62 5.39
N PHE A 99 -2.48 -14.66 5.59
CA PHE A 99 -3.82 -14.68 4.98
C PHE A 99 -3.76 -14.46 3.47
N ALA A 100 -2.92 -13.55 2.99
CA ALA A 100 -2.75 -13.30 1.56
C ALA A 100 -2.23 -14.54 0.80
N VAL A 101 -1.39 -15.36 1.45
CA VAL A 101 -0.85 -16.58 0.85
C VAL A 101 -1.93 -17.65 0.64
N ILE A 102 -2.82 -17.84 1.61
CA ILE A 102 -3.86 -18.89 1.56
C ILE A 102 -5.13 -18.44 0.83
N GLU A 103 -5.35 -17.13 0.66
CA GLU A 103 -6.56 -16.56 0.05
C GLU A 103 -6.68 -16.96 -1.43
N ASN A 104 -7.88 -17.32 -1.86
CA ASN A 104 -8.16 -17.70 -3.24
C ASN A 104 -8.63 -16.55 -4.13
N ASP A 105 -9.35 -15.56 -3.58
CA ASP A 105 -9.77 -14.38 -4.32
C ASP A 105 -8.61 -13.39 -4.47
N LEU A 106 -8.20 -13.10 -5.73
CA LEU A 106 -7.05 -12.24 -6.01
C LEU A 106 -7.30 -10.77 -5.61
N ARG A 107 -8.53 -10.29 -5.60
CA ARG A 107 -8.86 -8.95 -5.09
C ARG A 107 -8.77 -8.90 -3.56
N ARG A 108 -9.12 -9.98 -2.88
CA ARG A 108 -8.94 -10.12 -1.42
C ARG A 108 -7.47 -10.28 -1.05
N VAL A 109 -6.68 -11.00 -1.87
CA VAL A 109 -5.21 -11.00 -1.75
C VAL A 109 -4.66 -9.57 -1.81
N LEU A 110 -5.15 -8.75 -2.76
CA LEU A 110 -4.77 -7.34 -2.87
C LEU A 110 -5.19 -6.53 -1.64
N ALA A 111 -6.31 -6.82 -1.00
CA ALA A 111 -6.76 -6.15 0.22
C ALA A 111 -5.84 -6.49 1.42
N TYR A 112 -5.46 -7.76 1.62
CA TYR A 112 -4.46 -8.15 2.62
C TYR A 112 -3.11 -7.50 2.35
N SER A 113 -2.67 -7.53 1.11
CA SER A 113 -1.45 -6.87 0.68
C SER A 113 -1.47 -5.34 0.89
N LEU A 114 -2.64 -4.70 0.80
CA LEU A 114 -2.79 -3.28 1.10
C LEU A 114 -2.50 -3.01 2.57
N ASN A 115 -3.07 -3.81 3.48
CA ASN A 115 -2.81 -3.68 4.92
C ASN A 115 -1.31 -3.85 5.25
N ASN A 116 -0.66 -4.85 4.64
CA ASN A 116 0.78 -5.03 4.76
C ASN A 116 1.56 -3.76 4.35
N GLN A 117 1.25 -3.15 3.21
CA GLN A 117 1.95 -1.96 2.74
C GLN A 117 1.66 -0.71 3.62
N LEU A 118 0.47 -0.60 4.20
CA LEU A 118 0.17 0.45 5.19
C LEU A 118 1.05 0.34 6.43
N GLY A 119 1.36 -0.89 6.85
CA GLY A 119 2.25 -1.13 7.98
C GLY A 119 3.62 -0.49 7.80
N PHE A 120 4.23 -0.55 6.61
CA PHE A 120 5.49 0.17 6.31
C PHE A 120 5.35 1.68 6.56
N MET A 121 4.24 2.27 6.13
CA MET A 121 3.99 3.70 6.30
C MET A 121 3.80 4.05 7.79
N VAL A 122 3.07 3.21 8.52
CA VAL A 122 2.81 3.40 9.96
C VAL A 122 4.10 3.29 10.77
N VAL A 123 4.98 2.33 10.45
CA VAL A 123 6.32 2.23 11.07
C VAL A 123 7.09 3.54 10.85
N ALA A 124 7.14 4.02 9.62
CA ALA A 124 7.86 5.25 9.29
C ALA A 124 7.30 6.49 10.01
N VAL A 125 5.97 6.57 10.15
CA VAL A 125 5.32 7.62 10.97
C VAL A 125 5.71 7.48 12.44
N GLY A 126 5.78 6.26 12.96
CA GLY A 126 6.20 5.99 14.34
C GLY A 126 7.64 6.41 14.63
N ILE A 127 8.56 6.23 13.68
CA ILE A 127 9.94 6.71 13.78
C ILE A 127 9.98 8.24 13.84
N GLY A 128 9.22 8.93 13.00
CA GLY A 128 9.02 10.37 13.06
C GLY A 128 10.18 11.24 12.59
N THR A 129 11.33 10.67 12.21
CA THR A 129 12.45 11.45 11.62
C THR A 129 12.09 11.98 10.24
N GLU A 130 12.76 13.03 9.77
CA GLU A 130 12.51 13.62 8.44
C GLU A 130 12.61 12.58 7.32
N LEU A 131 13.65 11.72 7.37
CA LEU A 131 13.82 10.64 6.40
C LEU A 131 12.67 9.62 6.46
N ALA A 132 12.24 9.25 7.65
CA ALA A 132 11.13 8.31 7.85
C ALA A 132 9.80 8.88 7.34
N ILE A 133 9.49 10.14 7.67
CA ILE A 133 8.28 10.82 7.19
C ILE A 133 8.32 10.96 5.67
N ASN A 134 9.45 11.35 5.09
CA ASN A 134 9.65 11.34 3.64
C ASN A 134 9.39 9.94 3.05
N GLY A 135 9.89 8.90 3.70
CA GLY A 135 9.63 7.51 3.32
C GLY A 135 8.14 7.14 3.37
N ALA A 136 7.43 7.54 4.44
CA ALA A 136 5.99 7.32 4.56
C ALA A 136 5.19 7.99 3.45
N VAL A 137 5.49 9.26 3.14
CA VAL A 137 4.84 10.04 2.09
C VAL A 137 5.16 9.49 0.71
N ALA A 138 6.44 9.21 0.44
CA ALA A 138 6.89 8.59 -0.81
C ALA A 138 6.21 7.25 -1.04
N HIS A 139 6.14 6.41 0.01
CA HIS A 139 5.49 5.11 -0.08
C HIS A 139 3.97 5.22 -0.26
N ALA A 140 3.31 6.17 0.41
CA ALA A 140 1.89 6.42 0.21
C ALA A 140 1.60 6.82 -1.25
N PHE A 141 2.38 7.72 -1.82
CA PHE A 141 2.23 8.18 -3.21
C PHE A 141 2.50 7.04 -4.22
N ALA A 142 3.64 6.37 -4.12
CA ALA A 142 3.97 5.25 -5.00
C ALA A 142 2.93 4.12 -4.89
N HIS A 143 2.47 3.84 -3.67
CA HIS A 143 1.46 2.81 -3.39
C HIS A 143 0.10 3.12 -4.04
N ILE A 144 -0.35 4.37 -4.07
CA ILE A 144 -1.56 4.78 -4.78
C ILE A 144 -1.49 4.31 -6.24
N ILE A 145 -0.34 4.51 -6.90
CA ILE A 145 -0.15 4.22 -8.31
C ILE A 145 -0.09 2.72 -8.56
N TYR A 146 0.88 2.01 -7.96
CA TYR A 146 1.05 0.59 -8.27
C TYR A 146 -0.09 -0.29 -7.72
N LYS A 147 -0.68 0.09 -6.58
CA LYS A 147 -1.82 -0.65 -6.02
C LYS A 147 -3.09 -0.39 -6.82
N GLY A 148 -3.30 0.86 -7.24
CA GLY A 148 -4.36 1.22 -8.17
C GLY A 148 -4.23 0.42 -9.48
N LEU A 149 -3.02 0.31 -10.03
CA LEU A 149 -2.73 -0.48 -11.23
C LEU A 149 -3.08 -1.96 -11.06
N LEU A 150 -2.73 -2.57 -9.92
CA LEU A 150 -3.07 -3.96 -9.62
C LEU A 150 -4.59 -4.15 -9.45
N PHE A 151 -5.28 -3.23 -8.78
CA PHE A 151 -6.74 -3.29 -8.68
C PHE A 151 -7.43 -3.02 -10.02
N MET A 152 -6.90 -2.13 -10.86
CA MET A 152 -7.41 -1.92 -12.23
C MET A 152 -7.25 -3.18 -13.08
N SER A 153 -6.11 -3.88 -13.00
CA SER A 153 -5.88 -5.11 -13.76
C SER A 153 -6.81 -6.25 -13.32
N MET A 154 -6.97 -6.46 -12.00
CA MET A 154 -7.92 -7.45 -11.49
C MET A 154 -9.38 -7.03 -11.69
N GLY A 155 -9.68 -5.73 -11.67
CA GLY A 155 -10.97 -5.20 -12.05
C GLY A 155 -11.30 -5.46 -13.53
N ALA A 156 -10.33 -5.34 -14.42
CA ALA A 156 -10.49 -5.68 -15.83
C ALA A 156 -10.73 -7.19 -16.04
N VAL A 157 -10.04 -8.04 -15.27
CA VAL A 157 -10.29 -9.49 -15.27
C VAL A 157 -11.71 -9.77 -14.77
N LEU A 158 -12.13 -9.19 -13.64
CA LEU A 158 -13.48 -9.35 -13.11
C LEU A 158 -14.54 -8.92 -14.13
N TYR A 159 -14.36 -7.77 -14.74
CA TYR A 159 -15.29 -7.24 -15.76
C TYR A 159 -15.44 -8.15 -16.98
N ARG A 160 -14.36 -8.83 -17.39
CA ARG A 160 -14.36 -9.66 -18.60
C ARG A 160 -14.68 -11.12 -18.35
N VAL A 161 -14.31 -11.66 -17.20
CA VAL A 161 -14.42 -13.09 -16.87
C VAL A 161 -15.53 -13.35 -15.87
N GLY A 162 -15.87 -12.37 -15.02
CA GLY A 162 -16.89 -12.50 -13.98
C GLY A 162 -16.40 -13.07 -12.65
N THR A 163 -15.11 -13.46 -12.55
CA THR A 163 -14.50 -14.02 -11.33
C THR A 163 -13.06 -13.52 -11.17
N CYS A 164 -12.60 -13.48 -9.91
CA CYS A 164 -11.19 -13.23 -9.55
C CYS A 164 -10.60 -14.34 -8.70
N LYS A 165 -11.24 -15.52 -8.63
CA LYS A 165 -10.71 -16.66 -7.88
C LYS A 165 -9.57 -17.32 -8.64
N ALA A 166 -8.42 -17.46 -7.98
CA ALA A 166 -7.21 -18.06 -8.55
C ALA A 166 -7.46 -19.48 -9.12
N SER A 167 -8.32 -20.26 -8.46
CA SER A 167 -8.70 -21.63 -8.90
C SER A 167 -9.56 -21.67 -10.17
N GLU A 168 -10.20 -20.56 -10.53
CA GLU A 168 -11.09 -20.45 -11.69
C GLU A 168 -10.42 -19.71 -12.87
N LEU A 169 -9.26 -19.07 -12.64
CA LEU A 169 -8.51 -18.29 -13.61
C LEU A 169 -7.33 -19.09 -14.19
N GLY A 170 -6.69 -18.54 -15.21
CA GLY A 170 -5.48 -19.06 -15.84
C GLY A 170 -5.51 -18.95 -17.36
N GLY A 171 -4.34 -18.86 -17.96
CA GLY A 171 -4.16 -18.78 -19.41
C GLY A 171 -4.64 -17.47 -20.07
N LEU A 172 -5.02 -16.46 -19.29
CA LEU A 172 -5.60 -15.21 -19.81
C LEU A 172 -4.59 -14.35 -20.59
N PHE A 173 -3.29 -14.60 -20.46
CA PHE A 173 -2.26 -13.87 -21.21
C PHE A 173 -2.52 -13.87 -22.73
N LYS A 174 -3.04 -14.97 -23.28
CA LYS A 174 -3.36 -15.12 -24.70
C LYS A 174 -4.48 -14.18 -25.17
N TYR A 175 -5.36 -13.80 -24.27
CA TYR A 175 -6.60 -13.05 -24.56
C TYR A 175 -6.57 -11.61 -24.05
N MET A 176 -5.81 -11.35 -22.97
CA MET A 176 -5.68 -10.06 -22.31
C MET A 176 -4.20 -9.68 -22.11
N PRO A 177 -3.39 -9.61 -23.20
CA PRO A 177 -1.94 -9.40 -23.09
C PRO A 177 -1.56 -8.03 -22.51
N ILE A 178 -2.30 -6.97 -22.84
CA ILE A 178 -2.00 -5.61 -22.33
C ILE A 178 -2.30 -5.55 -20.84
N THR A 179 -3.46 -6.08 -20.43
CA THR A 179 -3.82 -6.19 -18.99
C THR A 179 -2.78 -7.01 -18.21
N ALA A 180 -2.29 -8.12 -18.78
CA ALA A 180 -1.26 -8.95 -18.17
C ALA A 180 0.07 -8.20 -17.98
N VAL A 181 0.55 -7.47 -18.98
CA VAL A 181 1.77 -6.67 -18.89
C VAL A 181 1.62 -5.57 -17.82
N CYS A 182 0.51 -4.85 -17.81
CA CYS A 182 0.23 -3.84 -16.78
C CYS A 182 0.19 -4.45 -15.37
N SER A 183 -0.43 -5.63 -15.21
CA SER A 183 -0.44 -6.37 -13.94
C SER A 183 0.96 -6.74 -13.48
N ILE A 184 1.82 -7.22 -14.38
CA ILE A 184 3.22 -7.56 -14.10
C ILE A 184 4.00 -6.31 -13.65
N ILE A 185 3.84 -5.17 -14.32
CA ILE A 185 4.49 -3.90 -13.92
C ILE A 185 4.05 -3.49 -12.51
N GLY A 186 2.77 -3.57 -12.19
CA GLY A 186 2.27 -3.33 -10.84
C GLY A 186 2.82 -4.31 -9.81
N ALA A 187 2.94 -5.59 -10.17
CA ALA A 187 3.47 -6.65 -9.34
C ALA A 187 4.98 -6.49 -9.05
N ILE A 188 5.75 -6.09 -10.03
CA ILE A 188 7.19 -5.78 -9.88
C ILE A 188 7.34 -4.53 -9.00
N SER A 189 6.51 -3.50 -9.20
CA SER A 189 6.55 -2.27 -8.41
C SER A 189 6.24 -2.52 -6.93
N ILE A 190 5.18 -3.26 -6.60
CA ILE A 190 4.83 -3.56 -5.20
C ILE A 190 5.90 -4.41 -4.52
N SER A 191 6.58 -5.26 -5.27
CA SER A 191 7.66 -6.13 -4.80
C SER A 191 8.97 -5.38 -4.52
N ALA A 192 8.98 -4.06 -4.74
CA ALA A 192 10.16 -3.20 -4.59
C ALA A 192 11.35 -3.66 -5.45
N PHE A 193 11.09 -3.99 -6.71
CA PHE A 193 12.16 -4.30 -7.64
C PHE A 193 12.86 -3.00 -8.09
N PRO A 194 14.20 -2.99 -8.22
CA PRO A 194 14.93 -1.80 -8.70
C PRO A 194 14.36 -1.24 -10.00
N LEU A 195 14.45 0.05 -10.18
CA LEU A 195 13.91 0.83 -11.30
C LEU A 195 12.37 0.97 -11.31
N PHE A 196 11.69 0.55 -10.25
CA PHE A 196 10.25 0.74 -10.07
C PHE A 196 9.93 1.55 -8.83
N SER A 197 8.76 2.18 -8.81
CA SER A 197 8.35 3.15 -7.79
C SER A 197 8.36 2.59 -6.35
N GLY A 198 8.06 1.31 -6.17
CA GLY A 198 8.05 0.67 -4.85
C GLY A 198 9.43 0.56 -4.22
N PHE A 199 10.49 0.36 -5.01
CA PHE A 199 11.86 0.29 -4.52
C PHE A 199 12.29 1.64 -3.94
N VAL A 200 12.14 2.71 -4.71
CA VAL A 200 12.55 4.08 -4.34
C VAL A 200 11.88 4.55 -3.04
N ALA A 201 10.63 4.18 -2.84
CA ALA A 201 9.88 4.55 -1.65
C ALA A 201 10.21 3.69 -0.42
N LYS A 202 10.31 2.35 -0.61
CA LYS A 202 10.64 1.44 0.50
C LYS A 202 12.07 1.62 1.00
N SER A 203 13.02 1.92 0.12
CA SER A 203 14.40 2.13 0.51
C SER A 203 14.55 3.27 1.53
N LEU A 204 13.80 4.38 1.40
CA LEU A 204 13.77 5.46 2.40
C LEU A 204 13.35 4.95 3.79
N ILE A 205 12.31 4.13 3.86
CA ILE A 205 11.81 3.57 5.13
C ILE A 205 12.82 2.59 5.72
N MET A 206 13.37 1.70 4.90
CA MET A 206 14.34 0.70 5.37
C MET A 206 15.63 1.37 5.86
N SER A 207 16.10 2.40 5.18
CA SER A 207 17.27 3.17 5.60
C SER A 207 17.02 3.92 6.90
N SER A 208 15.84 4.52 7.09
CA SER A 208 15.50 5.17 8.37
C SER A 208 15.53 4.18 9.55
N LEU A 209 15.04 2.95 9.36
CA LEU A 209 15.14 1.90 10.38
C LEU A 209 16.59 1.51 10.68
N GLY A 210 17.44 1.47 9.65
CA GLY A 210 18.87 1.20 9.79
C GLY A 210 19.58 2.29 10.60
N TYR A 211 19.32 3.55 10.30
CA TYR A 211 19.92 4.69 11.03
C TYR A 211 19.47 4.77 12.49
N GLU A 212 18.22 4.43 12.78
CA GLU A 212 17.69 4.39 14.16
C GLU A 212 18.07 3.11 14.91
N GLY A 213 18.80 2.17 14.31
CA GLY A 213 19.25 0.92 14.94
C GLY A 213 18.12 -0.05 15.27
N LEU A 214 16.95 0.08 14.65
CA LEU A 214 15.76 -0.75 14.89
C LEU A 214 15.84 -2.09 14.15
N SER A 215 16.92 -2.85 14.40
CA SER A 215 17.26 -4.07 13.64
C SER A 215 16.16 -5.12 13.64
N PHE A 216 15.46 -5.34 14.75
CA PHE A 216 14.37 -6.32 14.82
C PHE A 216 13.21 -5.95 13.88
N ILE A 217 12.80 -4.68 13.92
CA ILE A 217 11.73 -4.16 13.04
C ILE A 217 12.19 -4.19 11.58
N TYR A 218 13.45 -3.83 11.31
CA TYR A 218 14.05 -3.93 9.99
C TYR A 218 13.90 -5.35 9.40
N PHE A 219 14.28 -6.38 10.14
CA PHE A 219 14.14 -7.76 9.68
C PHE A 219 12.68 -8.21 9.53
N MET A 220 11.77 -7.75 10.39
CA MET A 220 10.33 -7.99 10.21
C MET A 220 9.81 -7.40 8.89
N LEU A 221 10.17 -6.17 8.58
CA LEU A 221 9.76 -5.50 7.34
C LEU A 221 10.41 -6.14 6.11
N LEU A 222 11.67 -6.56 6.22
CA LEU A 222 12.37 -7.28 5.14
C LEU A 222 11.67 -8.62 4.83
N PHE A 223 11.35 -9.40 5.85
CA PHE A 223 10.58 -10.64 5.70
C PHE A 223 9.20 -10.37 5.08
N ALA A 224 8.53 -9.33 5.56
CA ALA A 224 7.25 -8.91 5.03
C ALA A 224 7.34 -8.52 3.54
N SER A 225 8.41 -7.85 3.13
CA SER A 225 8.65 -7.48 1.73
C SER A 225 8.86 -8.73 0.85
N ALA A 226 9.57 -9.75 1.34
CA ALA A 226 9.69 -11.04 0.65
C ALA A 226 8.33 -11.74 0.51
N GLY A 227 7.49 -11.68 1.55
CA GLY A 227 6.10 -12.16 1.49
C GLY A 227 5.28 -11.47 0.41
N VAL A 228 5.45 -10.16 0.23
CA VAL A 228 4.79 -9.38 -0.82
C VAL A 228 5.18 -9.84 -2.21
N LEU A 229 6.46 -10.14 -2.44
CA LEU A 229 6.92 -10.71 -3.71
C LEU A 229 6.15 -12.01 -4.01
N HIS A 230 5.97 -12.88 -3.02
CA HIS A 230 5.25 -14.14 -3.21
C HIS A 230 3.76 -13.92 -3.52
N HIS A 231 3.00 -13.25 -2.63
CA HIS A 231 1.54 -13.18 -2.76
C HIS A 231 1.03 -12.11 -3.74
N SER A 232 1.77 -11.04 -3.99
CA SER A 232 1.35 -9.98 -4.93
C SER A 232 2.21 -9.93 -6.17
N GLY A 233 3.52 -10.16 -6.04
CA GLY A 233 4.46 -10.14 -7.15
C GLY A 233 4.30 -11.33 -8.09
N ILE A 234 4.19 -12.53 -7.53
CA ILE A 234 4.14 -13.78 -8.30
C ILE A 234 2.71 -14.30 -8.40
N LYS A 235 2.04 -14.51 -7.26
CA LYS A 235 0.74 -15.20 -7.21
C LYS A 235 -0.31 -14.55 -8.10
N ILE A 236 -0.45 -13.22 -8.07
CA ILE A 236 -1.49 -12.52 -8.83
C ILE A 236 -1.30 -12.65 -10.34
N PRO A 237 -0.14 -12.26 -10.93
CA PRO A 237 0.05 -12.43 -12.37
C PRO A 237 0.04 -13.91 -12.79
N PHE A 238 0.65 -14.79 -12.01
CA PHE A 238 0.74 -16.20 -12.34
C PHE A 238 -0.64 -16.84 -12.44
N PHE A 239 -1.46 -16.78 -11.39
CA PHE A 239 -2.77 -17.44 -11.40
C PHE A 239 -3.76 -16.79 -12.35
N ALA A 240 -3.73 -15.47 -12.54
CA ALA A 240 -4.63 -14.83 -13.48
C ALA A 240 -4.26 -15.11 -14.95
N PHE A 241 -2.97 -15.04 -15.29
CA PHE A 241 -2.57 -14.98 -16.71
C PHE A 241 -1.79 -16.18 -17.20
N PHE A 242 -1.01 -16.89 -16.35
CA PHE A 242 -0.05 -17.91 -16.79
C PHE A 242 -0.31 -19.33 -16.28
N ALA A 243 -1.17 -19.51 -15.27
CA ALA A 243 -1.54 -20.82 -14.77
C ALA A 243 -2.24 -21.68 -15.86
N HIS A 244 -2.70 -22.85 -15.49
CA HIS A 244 -3.43 -23.77 -16.36
C HIS A 244 -4.55 -23.07 -17.14
N GLU A 245 -4.89 -23.58 -18.33
CA GLU A 245 -5.96 -23.02 -19.14
C GLU A 245 -7.33 -23.22 -18.46
N SER A 246 -7.98 -22.12 -18.05
CA SER A 246 -9.30 -22.13 -17.40
C SER A 246 -10.45 -22.29 -18.39
N GLY A 247 -10.21 -22.28 -19.69
CA GLY A 247 -11.24 -22.31 -20.74
C GLY A 247 -11.89 -20.96 -21.03
N HIS A 248 -11.60 -19.91 -20.24
CA HIS A 248 -12.09 -18.56 -20.50
C HIS A 248 -11.35 -17.93 -21.69
N LYS A 249 -12.13 -17.34 -22.61
CA LYS A 249 -11.63 -16.67 -23.83
C LYS A 249 -12.16 -15.23 -23.91
N PRO A 250 -11.89 -14.38 -22.91
CA PRO A 250 -12.42 -13.02 -22.90
C PRO A 250 -11.76 -12.15 -23.98
N LYS A 251 -12.42 -11.06 -24.34
CA LYS A 251 -11.76 -9.97 -25.09
C LYS A 251 -10.87 -9.18 -24.14
N GLU A 252 -9.88 -8.45 -24.68
CA GLU A 252 -9.08 -7.49 -23.91
C GLU A 252 -9.96 -6.45 -23.20
N ALA A 253 -9.44 -5.83 -22.16
CA ALA A 253 -10.14 -4.79 -21.41
C ALA A 253 -10.63 -3.65 -22.33
N PRO A 254 -11.67 -2.91 -21.96
CA PRO A 254 -12.11 -1.73 -22.69
C PRO A 254 -10.99 -0.67 -22.79
N LEU A 255 -10.99 0.10 -23.87
CA LEU A 255 -9.91 1.07 -24.16
C LEU A 255 -9.65 2.06 -23.01
N ASN A 256 -10.70 2.55 -22.36
CA ASN A 256 -10.59 3.45 -21.21
C ASN A 256 -9.85 2.80 -20.02
N MET A 257 -10.10 1.52 -19.75
CA MET A 257 -9.38 0.78 -18.71
C MET A 257 -7.92 0.55 -19.10
N ILE A 258 -7.66 0.19 -20.38
CA ILE A 258 -6.30 0.03 -20.91
C ILE A 258 -5.50 1.31 -20.74
N VAL A 259 -6.05 2.44 -21.18
CA VAL A 259 -5.36 3.75 -21.09
C VAL A 259 -5.02 4.08 -19.65
N ALA A 260 -5.94 3.87 -18.71
CA ALA A 260 -5.68 4.10 -17.29
C ALA A 260 -4.56 3.20 -16.74
N MET A 261 -4.56 1.90 -17.09
CA MET A 261 -3.51 0.96 -16.69
C MET A 261 -2.15 1.30 -17.30
N VAL A 262 -2.11 1.71 -18.56
CA VAL A 262 -0.86 2.11 -19.24
C VAL A 262 -0.28 3.37 -18.57
N ILE A 263 -1.10 4.38 -18.27
CA ILE A 263 -0.66 5.57 -17.53
C ILE A 263 -0.08 5.18 -16.18
N GLY A 264 -0.77 4.34 -15.40
CA GLY A 264 -0.27 3.84 -14.12
C GLY A 264 1.06 3.08 -14.26
N SER A 265 1.20 2.26 -15.30
CA SER A 265 2.42 1.51 -15.60
C SER A 265 3.60 2.43 -15.91
N VAL A 266 3.38 3.43 -16.76
CA VAL A 266 4.41 4.44 -17.10
C VAL A 266 4.84 5.21 -15.86
N LEU A 267 3.90 5.64 -15.02
CA LEU A 267 4.21 6.34 -13.77
C LEU A 267 5.03 5.47 -12.80
N CYS A 268 4.73 4.17 -12.68
CA CYS A 268 5.51 3.24 -11.85
C CYS A 268 6.98 3.19 -12.29
N ILE A 269 7.24 3.18 -13.60
CA ILE A 269 8.59 3.14 -14.17
C ILE A 269 9.26 4.51 -14.01
N LEU A 270 8.60 5.60 -14.37
CA LEU A 270 9.18 6.94 -14.31
C LEU A 270 9.63 7.31 -12.89
N ILE A 271 8.83 7.02 -11.87
CA ILE A 271 9.20 7.27 -10.47
C ILE A 271 10.42 6.43 -10.08
N GLY A 272 10.50 5.19 -10.55
CA GLY A 272 11.63 4.31 -10.26
C GLY A 272 12.92 4.74 -10.95
N VAL A 273 12.84 5.18 -12.21
CA VAL A 273 14.01 5.59 -13.01
C VAL A 273 14.51 6.99 -12.66
N PHE A 274 13.59 7.90 -12.27
CA PHE A 274 13.92 9.29 -11.95
C PHE A 274 13.55 9.65 -10.50
N PRO A 275 14.17 9.03 -9.49
CA PRO A 275 13.82 9.25 -8.09
C PRO A 275 14.04 10.68 -7.63
N SER A 276 15.03 11.39 -8.16
CA SER A 276 15.34 12.77 -7.80
C SER A 276 14.18 13.73 -8.08
N ILE A 277 13.46 13.54 -9.19
CA ILE A 277 12.28 14.35 -9.52
C ILE A 277 11.15 14.05 -8.52
N PHE A 278 10.97 12.79 -8.19
CA PHE A 278 9.95 12.35 -7.23
C PHE A 278 10.25 12.88 -5.82
N TYR A 279 11.51 12.88 -5.40
CA TYR A 279 11.90 13.36 -4.07
C TYR A 279 11.72 14.87 -3.86
N GLN A 280 11.66 15.67 -4.92
CA GLN A 280 11.40 17.11 -4.83
C GLN A 280 10.00 17.47 -4.29
N ILE A 281 9.03 16.54 -4.38
CA ILE A 281 7.67 16.76 -3.86
C ILE A 281 7.49 16.31 -2.41
N LEU A 282 8.53 15.75 -1.78
CA LEU A 282 8.47 15.28 -0.40
C LEU A 282 8.53 16.46 0.60
N PRO A 283 7.97 16.27 1.81
CA PRO A 283 7.84 17.36 2.78
C PRO A 283 9.17 17.93 3.30
N TYR A 284 10.22 17.11 3.35
CA TYR A 284 11.55 17.53 3.78
C TYR A 284 12.57 17.35 2.66
N SER A 285 13.67 18.11 2.69
CA SER A 285 14.76 17.94 1.74
C SER A 285 15.38 16.53 1.87
N VAL A 286 15.63 15.88 0.76
CA VAL A 286 16.17 14.51 0.72
C VAL A 286 17.52 14.52 0.03
N ASP A 287 18.58 14.20 0.78
CA ASP A 287 19.90 13.86 0.23
C ASP A 287 20.10 12.34 0.38
N TYR A 288 19.43 11.60 -0.50
CA TYR A 288 19.38 10.13 -0.46
C TYR A 288 19.43 9.55 -1.88
N GLN A 289 20.29 8.55 -2.09
CA GLN A 289 20.47 7.86 -3.35
C GLN A 289 20.00 6.40 -3.20
N PRO A 290 18.85 6.00 -3.77
CA PRO A 290 18.32 4.65 -3.61
C PRO A 290 19.14 3.57 -4.38
N TYR A 291 19.99 3.98 -5.32
CA TYR A 291 20.78 3.10 -6.18
C TYR A 291 22.27 3.11 -5.84
N ASP A 292 22.60 3.25 -4.57
CA ASP A 292 23.96 3.15 -4.06
C ASP A 292 24.30 1.67 -3.73
N PHE A 293 25.62 1.35 -3.61
CA PHE A 293 26.11 0.02 -3.26
C PHE A 293 25.67 -0.46 -1.87
N SER A 294 25.16 0.40 -1.03
CA SER A 294 24.66 0.09 0.32
C SER A 294 23.21 -0.41 0.35
N HIS A 295 22.51 -0.45 -0.80
CA HIS A 295 21.07 -0.80 -0.90
C HIS A 295 20.78 -1.94 -1.90
#